data_c3bb688dd360221bd2bc1e2af9746c8a
#
_entry.id   c3bb688dd360221bd2bc1e2af9746c8a
#
_cell.length_a   1.000
_cell.length_b   1.000
_cell.length_c   1.000
_cell.angle_alpha   90.00
_cell.angle_beta   90.00
_cell.angle_gamma   90.00
#
_symmetry.space_group_name_H-M   'P 1'
#
loop_
_entity.id
_entity.type
_entity.pdbx_description
1 polymer ?
#
loop_
_entity_poly.entity_id
_entity_poly.type
_entity_poly.pdbx_seq_one_letter_code
_entity_poly.pdbx_strand_id
1 'polypeptide(L)'
;MSDFAAARRNMVDGQIRTSDVTDLRILGAFLAVPRERFVPPAFTGVAYLDLDVPVTGDASPRRMLTPMLLGKLLQAAEIGEGERVLDVGCATGYSAAVLSRIADTVVALEENPALAAQARERLAGYSNVTVETGALIEGWPQGAPYDVILVNGATEIDPAALCAQLSPRGRLLCVKGRGPGGKATIYQKSGEQAVGRPIFDAAAAVLPGFERPQAFVF
;
A
#
# COMPACT_ATOMS: atom_id res chain seq x y z
N MET A 1 2.68 -22.54 -20.46
CA MET A 1 3.33 -21.66 -19.47
C MET A 1 2.78 -20.25 -19.68
N SER A 2 2.21 -19.65 -18.64
CA SER A 2 1.71 -18.27 -18.73
C SER A 2 2.88 -17.32 -18.96
N ASP A 3 2.80 -16.48 -19.99
CA ASP A 3 3.81 -15.42 -20.21
C ASP A 3 3.53 -14.25 -19.23
N PHE A 4 4.06 -14.38 -18.02
CA PHE A 4 3.90 -13.36 -17.00
C PHE A 4 4.56 -12.02 -17.36
N ALA A 5 5.58 -12.04 -18.22
CA ALA A 5 6.20 -10.80 -18.68
C ALA A 5 5.26 -10.03 -19.60
N ALA A 6 4.57 -10.71 -20.52
CA ALA A 6 3.54 -10.10 -21.36
C ALA A 6 2.34 -9.64 -20.52
N ALA A 7 1.86 -10.48 -19.58
CA ALA A 7 0.75 -10.13 -18.71
C ALA A 7 1.07 -8.87 -17.86
N ARG A 8 2.30 -8.74 -17.35
CA ARG A 8 2.77 -7.57 -16.60
C ARG A 8 2.79 -6.31 -17.48
N ARG A 9 3.29 -6.40 -18.71
CA ARG A 9 3.23 -5.26 -19.65
C ARG A 9 1.79 -4.85 -19.92
N ASN A 10 0.91 -5.81 -20.18
CA ASN A 10 -0.51 -5.53 -20.44
C ASN A 10 -1.19 -4.87 -19.21
N MET A 11 -0.86 -5.30 -17.99
CA MET A 11 -1.33 -4.65 -16.77
C MET A 11 -0.88 -3.18 -16.69
N VAL A 12 0.40 -2.91 -16.95
CA VAL A 12 0.92 -1.54 -16.89
C VAL A 12 0.29 -0.67 -17.99
N ASP A 13 0.22 -1.16 -19.22
CA ASP A 13 -0.27 -0.37 -20.35
C ASP A 13 -1.80 -0.23 -20.38
N GLY A 14 -2.53 -1.28 -19.97
CA GLY A 14 -3.99 -1.34 -20.06
C GLY A 14 -4.74 -0.96 -18.79
N GLN A 15 -4.10 -0.95 -17.60
CA GLN A 15 -4.76 -0.68 -16.33
C GLN A 15 -4.16 0.53 -15.62
N ILE A 16 -2.82 0.60 -15.52
CA ILE A 16 -2.15 1.63 -14.72
C ILE A 16 -2.02 2.92 -15.54
N ARG A 17 -1.42 2.84 -16.73
CA ARG A 17 -1.23 4.01 -17.60
C ARG A 17 -2.55 4.66 -18.03
N THR A 18 -3.57 3.87 -18.32
CA THR A 18 -4.91 4.35 -18.72
C THR A 18 -5.69 4.99 -17.57
N SER A 19 -5.17 4.89 -16.34
CA SER A 19 -5.76 5.49 -15.13
C SER A 19 -4.99 6.74 -14.66
N ASP A 20 -4.41 7.47 -15.60
CA ASP A 20 -3.67 8.72 -15.41
C ASP A 20 -2.37 8.58 -14.58
N VAL A 21 -1.79 7.39 -14.52
CA VAL A 21 -0.45 7.20 -13.95
C VAL A 21 0.59 7.44 -15.04
N THR A 22 1.29 8.56 -14.96
CA THR A 22 2.21 9.04 -16.00
C THR A 22 3.68 9.08 -15.57
N ASP A 23 3.98 9.00 -14.26
CA ASP A 23 5.36 8.94 -13.77
C ASP A 23 6.06 7.67 -14.27
N LEU A 24 7.10 7.86 -15.09
CA LEU A 24 7.85 6.76 -15.69
C LEU A 24 8.58 5.89 -14.66
N ARG A 25 8.94 6.44 -13.48
CA ARG A 25 9.56 5.69 -12.39
C ARG A 25 8.55 4.70 -11.80
N ILE A 26 7.30 5.14 -11.59
CA ILE A 26 6.22 4.29 -11.11
C ILE A 26 5.93 3.18 -12.13
N LEU A 27 5.73 3.54 -13.40
CA LEU A 27 5.49 2.55 -14.46
C LEU A 27 6.65 1.56 -14.58
N GLY A 28 7.89 2.04 -14.51
CA GLY A 28 9.10 1.20 -14.49
C GLY A 28 9.15 0.26 -13.28
N ALA A 29 8.74 0.72 -12.10
CA ALA A 29 8.67 -0.09 -10.88
C ALA A 29 7.67 -1.26 -11.05
N PHE A 30 6.47 -0.99 -11.56
CA PHE A 30 5.49 -2.05 -11.85
C PHE A 30 5.97 -3.05 -12.92
N LEU A 31 6.69 -2.59 -13.93
CA LEU A 31 7.30 -3.47 -14.94
C LEU A 31 8.41 -4.35 -14.35
N ALA A 32 9.18 -3.83 -13.39
CA ALA A 32 10.31 -4.54 -12.79
C ALA A 32 9.89 -5.58 -11.74
N VAL A 33 8.76 -5.38 -11.03
CA VAL A 33 8.35 -6.22 -9.90
C VAL A 33 7.36 -7.31 -10.36
N PRO A 34 7.71 -8.60 -10.23
CA PRO A 34 6.85 -9.72 -10.64
C PRO A 34 5.73 -9.97 -9.61
N ARG A 35 4.53 -9.39 -9.86
CA ARG A 35 3.39 -9.45 -8.93
C ARG A 35 2.96 -10.89 -8.62
N GLU A 36 3.08 -11.82 -9.57
CA GLU A 36 2.77 -13.24 -9.41
C GLU A 36 3.57 -13.92 -8.29
N ARG A 37 4.72 -13.35 -7.90
CA ARG A 37 5.54 -13.87 -6.80
C ARG A 37 5.01 -13.49 -5.41
N PHE A 38 4.07 -12.54 -5.35
CA PHE A 38 3.51 -12.00 -4.11
C PHE A 38 2.08 -12.46 -3.83
N VAL A 39 1.45 -13.19 -4.75
CA VAL A 39 0.13 -13.77 -4.56
C VAL A 39 0.23 -15.24 -4.13
N PRO A 40 -0.80 -15.79 -3.43
CA PRO A 40 -0.87 -17.22 -3.19
C PRO A 40 -0.92 -18.02 -4.50
N PRO A 41 -0.42 -19.27 -4.55
CA PRO A 41 -0.38 -20.09 -5.76
C PRO A 41 -1.72 -20.20 -6.50
N ALA A 42 -2.83 -20.28 -5.77
CA ALA A 42 -4.18 -20.36 -6.34
C ALA A 42 -4.59 -19.10 -7.13
N PHE A 43 -3.96 -17.96 -6.88
CA PHE A 43 -4.26 -16.67 -7.53
C PHE A 43 -3.22 -16.24 -8.56
N THR A 44 -2.21 -17.05 -8.82
CA THR A 44 -1.14 -16.72 -9.77
C THR A 44 -1.69 -16.41 -11.17
N GLY A 45 -2.72 -17.13 -11.64
CA GLY A 45 -3.35 -16.91 -12.95
C GLY A 45 -4.09 -15.57 -13.08
N VAL A 46 -4.47 -14.94 -11.98
CA VAL A 46 -5.20 -13.65 -11.93
C VAL A 46 -4.35 -12.51 -11.36
N ALA A 47 -3.06 -12.75 -11.10
CA ALA A 47 -2.17 -11.79 -10.45
C ALA A 47 -2.08 -10.44 -11.16
N TYR A 48 -2.31 -10.41 -12.47
CA TYR A 48 -2.19 -9.23 -13.33
C TYR A 48 -3.55 -8.64 -13.76
N LEU A 49 -4.66 -9.15 -13.22
CA LEU A 49 -5.96 -8.51 -13.38
C LEU A 49 -6.10 -7.36 -12.36
N ASP A 50 -6.96 -6.38 -12.69
CA ASP A 50 -7.23 -5.26 -11.77
C ASP A 50 -8.22 -5.68 -10.67
N LEU A 51 -7.76 -6.61 -9.83
CA LEU A 51 -8.49 -7.19 -8.72
C LEU A 51 -7.70 -7.06 -7.43
N ASP A 52 -8.40 -6.90 -6.33
CA ASP A 52 -7.86 -7.04 -4.99
C ASP A 52 -7.71 -8.54 -4.66
N VAL A 53 -6.48 -9.03 -4.63
CA VAL A 53 -6.20 -10.46 -4.44
C VAL A 53 -6.14 -10.79 -2.95
N PRO A 54 -6.95 -11.79 -2.45
CA PRO A 54 -6.82 -12.24 -1.08
C PRO A 54 -5.48 -12.95 -0.87
N VAL A 55 -4.83 -12.66 0.26
CA VAL A 55 -3.53 -13.24 0.63
C VAL A 55 -3.59 -14.11 1.88
N THR A 56 -4.74 -14.13 2.55
CA THR A 56 -5.08 -15.08 3.63
C THR A 56 -6.32 -15.87 3.26
N GLY A 57 -6.51 -17.02 3.88
CA GLY A 57 -7.64 -17.93 3.62
C GLY A 57 -8.79 -17.83 4.63
N ASP A 58 -8.80 -16.81 5.48
CA ASP A 58 -9.82 -16.58 6.51
C ASP A 58 -11.10 -15.93 5.96
N ALA A 59 -12.12 -15.82 6.82
CA ALA A 59 -13.43 -15.27 6.45
C ALA A 59 -13.38 -13.77 6.10
N SER A 60 -12.38 -13.05 6.61
CA SER A 60 -12.10 -11.64 6.29
C SER A 60 -10.66 -11.50 5.82
N PRO A 61 -10.35 -11.94 4.59
CA PRO A 61 -8.97 -12.07 4.14
C PRO A 61 -8.29 -10.71 4.00
N ARG A 62 -7.01 -10.69 4.38
CA ARG A 62 -6.11 -9.61 3.96
C ARG A 62 -6.00 -9.63 2.44
N ARG A 63 -5.98 -8.44 1.83
CA ARG A 63 -5.98 -8.30 0.38
C ARG A 63 -4.86 -7.39 -0.08
N MET A 64 -4.29 -7.70 -1.23
CA MET A 64 -3.44 -6.76 -1.97
C MET A 64 -4.32 -5.78 -2.73
N LEU A 65 -3.96 -4.50 -2.72
CA LEU A 65 -4.63 -3.49 -3.55
C LEU A 65 -4.60 -3.87 -5.03
N THR A 66 -5.60 -3.43 -5.79
CA THR A 66 -5.57 -3.57 -7.25
C THR A 66 -4.37 -2.81 -7.83
N PRO A 67 -3.81 -3.25 -8.96
CA PRO A 67 -2.70 -2.55 -9.61
C PRO A 67 -3.00 -1.08 -9.90
N MET A 68 -4.19 -0.79 -10.43
CA MET A 68 -4.63 0.56 -10.73
C MET A 68 -4.66 1.45 -9.48
N LEU A 69 -5.29 0.97 -8.40
CA LEU A 69 -5.40 1.77 -7.16
C LEU A 69 -4.03 2.05 -6.55
N LEU A 70 -3.16 1.03 -6.47
CA LEU A 70 -1.81 1.21 -5.97
C LEU A 70 -1.06 2.24 -6.83
N GLY A 71 -1.11 2.13 -8.16
CA GLY A 71 -0.46 3.07 -9.07
C GLY A 71 -0.93 4.51 -8.87
N LYS A 72 -2.25 4.73 -8.76
CA LYS A 72 -2.81 6.07 -8.50
C LYS A 72 -2.42 6.65 -7.14
N LEU A 73 -2.37 5.82 -6.09
CA LEU A 73 -1.90 6.26 -4.77
C LEU A 73 -0.42 6.65 -4.82
N LEU A 74 0.42 5.87 -5.49
CA LEU A 74 1.85 6.17 -5.64
C LEU A 74 2.06 7.46 -6.45
N GLN A 75 1.31 7.66 -7.52
CA GLN A 75 1.37 8.90 -8.29
C GLN A 75 0.96 10.11 -7.45
N ALA A 76 -0.13 10.01 -6.69
CA ALA A 76 -0.57 11.08 -5.81
C ALA A 76 0.38 11.32 -4.63
N ALA A 77 1.19 10.33 -4.29
CA ALA A 77 2.22 10.44 -3.27
C ALA A 77 3.40 11.30 -3.72
N GLU A 78 3.68 11.42 -5.02
CA GLU A 78 4.79 12.20 -5.59
C GLU A 78 6.14 11.89 -4.90
N ILE A 79 6.45 10.58 -4.75
CA ILE A 79 7.63 10.14 -4.01
C ILE A 79 8.90 10.65 -4.68
N GLY A 80 9.69 11.45 -3.95
CA GLY A 80 10.99 11.96 -4.38
C GLY A 80 12.13 10.98 -4.14
N GLU A 81 13.24 11.21 -4.86
CA GLU A 81 14.50 10.52 -4.57
C GLU A 81 15.01 10.93 -3.17
N GLY A 82 15.49 9.97 -2.38
CA GLY A 82 15.95 10.20 -1.02
C GLY A 82 14.87 10.18 0.05
N GLU A 83 13.59 9.96 -0.30
CA GLU A 83 12.50 9.89 0.68
C GLU A 83 12.37 8.52 1.35
N ARG A 84 12.02 8.58 2.65
CA ARG A 84 11.72 7.41 3.48
C ARG A 84 10.23 7.12 3.48
N VAL A 85 9.90 5.86 3.22
CA VAL A 85 8.49 5.41 3.12
C VAL A 85 8.17 4.40 4.22
N LEU A 86 7.02 4.57 4.88
CA LEU A 86 6.37 3.53 5.66
C LEU A 86 5.22 2.93 4.85
N ASP A 87 5.29 1.62 4.61
CA ASP A 87 4.30 0.83 3.90
C ASP A 87 3.47 0.04 4.91
N VAL A 88 2.31 0.56 5.31
CA VAL A 88 1.45 0.01 6.37
C VAL A 88 0.49 -1.03 5.80
N GLY A 89 0.55 -2.24 6.34
CA GLY A 89 -0.24 -3.38 5.87
C GLY A 89 0.33 -3.96 4.57
N CYS A 90 1.63 -4.13 4.50
CA CYS A 90 2.35 -4.58 3.31
C CYS A 90 1.95 -5.99 2.83
N ALA A 91 1.21 -6.73 3.66
CA ALA A 91 0.79 -8.11 3.39
C ALA A 91 1.98 -8.99 3.01
N THR A 92 2.02 -9.52 1.80
CA THR A 92 3.11 -10.35 1.30
C THR A 92 4.29 -9.55 0.72
N GLY A 93 4.24 -8.21 0.75
CA GLY A 93 5.35 -7.31 0.40
C GLY A 93 5.34 -6.75 -1.02
N TYR A 94 4.27 -6.88 -1.80
CA TYR A 94 4.25 -6.38 -3.19
C TYR A 94 4.41 -4.86 -3.27
N SER A 95 3.63 -4.11 -2.48
CA SER A 95 3.73 -2.65 -2.41
C SER A 95 5.13 -2.18 -2.01
N ALA A 96 5.71 -2.82 -1.00
CA ALA A 96 7.08 -2.54 -0.56
C ALA A 96 8.12 -2.80 -1.67
N ALA A 97 7.95 -3.88 -2.45
CA ALA A 97 8.81 -4.17 -3.60
C ALA A 97 8.69 -3.11 -4.71
N VAL A 98 7.49 -2.60 -4.98
CA VAL A 98 7.28 -1.50 -5.93
C VAL A 98 7.89 -0.20 -5.38
N LEU A 99 7.61 0.14 -4.12
CA LEU A 99 8.15 1.31 -3.42
C LEU A 99 9.68 1.33 -3.41
N SER A 100 10.32 0.17 -3.25
CA SER A 100 11.79 0.05 -3.23
C SER A 100 12.46 0.56 -4.50
N ARG A 101 11.73 0.67 -5.60
CA ARG A 101 12.23 1.14 -6.90
C ARG A 101 12.14 2.65 -7.08
N ILE A 102 11.42 3.34 -6.20
CA ILE A 102 11.12 4.78 -6.34
C ILE A 102 11.44 5.58 -5.07
N ALA A 103 11.70 4.90 -3.96
CA ALA A 103 12.06 5.50 -2.67
C ALA A 103 13.50 5.14 -2.28
N ASP A 104 14.09 5.93 -1.38
CA ASP A 104 15.41 5.64 -0.81
C ASP A 104 15.35 4.43 0.13
N THR A 105 14.48 4.50 1.12
CA THR A 105 14.27 3.42 2.10
C THR A 105 12.79 3.14 2.33
N VAL A 106 12.46 1.88 2.54
CA VAL A 106 11.10 1.42 2.81
C VAL A 106 11.06 0.60 4.09
N VAL A 107 10.22 1.00 5.03
CA VAL A 107 9.82 0.18 6.17
C VAL A 107 8.47 -0.44 5.85
N ALA A 108 8.42 -1.74 5.70
CA ALA A 108 7.21 -2.51 5.40
C ALA A 108 6.63 -3.08 6.71
N LEU A 109 5.50 -2.55 7.17
CA LEU A 109 4.84 -2.96 8.41
C LEU A 109 3.70 -3.93 8.13
N GLU A 110 3.70 -5.07 8.83
CA GLU A 110 2.61 -6.04 8.78
C GLU A 110 2.33 -6.58 10.19
N GLU A 111 1.05 -6.64 10.59
CA GLU A 111 0.69 -7.15 11.92
C GLU A 111 0.54 -8.67 11.97
N ASN A 112 0.18 -9.31 10.85
CA ASN A 112 0.06 -10.77 10.77
C ASN A 112 1.47 -11.40 10.66
N PRO A 113 1.93 -12.18 11.67
CA PRO A 113 3.29 -12.72 11.67
C PRO A 113 3.58 -13.66 10.49
N ALA A 114 2.57 -14.39 10.00
CA ALA A 114 2.74 -15.29 8.87
C ALA A 114 2.91 -14.53 7.56
N LEU A 115 2.17 -13.42 7.36
CA LEU A 115 2.37 -12.53 6.21
C LEU A 115 3.71 -11.80 6.29
N ALA A 116 4.08 -11.31 7.47
CA ALA A 116 5.37 -10.66 7.70
C ALA A 116 6.55 -11.59 7.39
N ALA A 117 6.46 -12.88 7.77
CA ALA A 117 7.46 -13.87 7.42
C ALA A 117 7.57 -14.09 5.91
N GLN A 118 6.44 -14.22 5.21
CA GLN A 118 6.40 -14.32 3.75
C GLN A 118 6.96 -13.06 3.07
N ALA A 119 6.64 -11.87 3.60
CA ALA A 119 7.18 -10.61 3.09
C ALA A 119 8.71 -10.57 3.22
N ARG A 120 9.28 -10.96 4.37
CA ARG A 120 10.73 -11.03 4.57
C ARG A 120 11.41 -11.96 3.57
N GLU A 121 10.83 -13.14 3.35
CA GLU A 121 11.35 -14.09 2.37
C GLU A 121 11.35 -13.50 0.95
N ARG A 122 10.23 -12.93 0.52
CA ARG A 122 10.05 -12.40 -0.84
C ARG A 122 10.85 -11.13 -1.09
N LEU A 123 11.09 -10.35 -0.04
CA LEU A 123 11.83 -9.09 -0.08
C LEU A 123 13.32 -9.22 0.24
N ALA A 124 13.85 -10.42 0.47
CA ALA A 124 15.25 -10.66 0.84
C ALA A 124 16.28 -10.08 -0.18
N GLY A 125 15.89 -9.93 -1.44
CA GLY A 125 16.71 -9.33 -2.49
C GLY A 125 16.59 -7.81 -2.65
N TYR A 126 15.78 -7.13 -1.79
CA TYR A 126 15.53 -5.69 -1.84
C TYR A 126 16.29 -5.01 -0.70
N SER A 127 17.50 -4.55 -0.96
CA SER A 127 18.45 -4.08 0.08
C SER A 127 18.01 -2.83 0.83
N ASN A 128 17.08 -2.06 0.28
CA ASN A 128 16.52 -0.85 0.89
C ASN A 128 15.14 -1.06 1.55
N VAL A 129 14.73 -2.33 1.76
CA VAL A 129 13.46 -2.67 2.42
C VAL A 129 13.73 -3.39 3.72
N THR A 130 13.09 -2.93 4.81
CA THR A 130 13.05 -3.63 6.09
C THR A 130 11.62 -4.03 6.39
N VAL A 131 11.39 -5.28 6.82
CA VAL A 131 10.05 -5.77 7.19
C VAL A 131 9.91 -5.87 8.69
N GLU A 132 8.98 -5.11 9.23
CA GLU A 132 8.67 -5.03 10.66
C GLU A 132 7.32 -5.71 10.97
N THR A 133 7.16 -6.15 12.22
CA THR A 133 5.91 -6.78 12.66
C THR A 133 5.37 -5.98 13.85
N GLY A 134 4.14 -5.45 13.69
CA GLY A 134 3.51 -4.62 14.71
C GLY A 134 2.10 -4.19 14.35
N ALA A 135 1.38 -3.60 15.28
CA ALA A 135 0.02 -3.13 15.08
C ALA A 135 -0.03 -2.03 14.00
N LEU A 136 -0.86 -2.23 12.98
CA LEU A 136 -0.93 -1.31 11.84
C LEU A 136 -1.35 0.10 12.24
N ILE A 137 -2.29 0.21 13.18
CA ILE A 137 -2.81 1.50 13.65
C ILE A 137 -1.75 2.33 14.38
N GLU A 138 -0.77 1.68 15.00
CA GLU A 138 0.31 2.35 15.73
C GLU A 138 1.44 2.81 14.81
N GLY A 139 1.53 2.25 13.60
CA GLY A 139 2.65 2.49 12.69
C GLY A 139 3.96 1.90 13.22
N TRP A 140 5.07 2.55 12.86
CA TRP A 140 6.41 2.14 13.32
C TRP A 140 7.23 3.34 13.81
N PRO A 141 7.00 3.81 15.06
CA PRO A 141 7.63 5.01 15.60
C PRO A 141 9.16 4.93 15.64
N GLN A 142 9.73 3.72 15.79
CA GLN A 142 11.18 3.50 15.84
C GLN A 142 11.90 3.90 14.54
N GLY A 143 11.17 3.89 13.42
CA GLY A 143 11.68 4.30 12.11
C GLY A 143 11.33 5.74 11.72
N ALA A 144 10.53 6.45 12.52
CA ALA A 144 10.09 7.83 12.21
C ALA A 144 11.27 8.83 12.28
N PRO A 145 11.16 10.01 11.60
CA PRO A 145 10.03 10.43 10.77
C PRO A 145 10.04 9.83 9.37
N TYR A 146 8.86 9.78 8.73
CA TYR A 146 8.67 9.33 7.36
C TYR A 146 8.23 10.48 6.45
N ASP A 147 8.74 10.51 5.23
CA ASP A 147 8.32 11.49 4.22
C ASP A 147 7.01 11.07 3.56
N VAL A 148 6.82 9.77 3.40
CA VAL A 148 5.58 9.19 2.88
C VAL A 148 5.13 8.03 3.76
N ILE A 149 3.83 7.98 4.04
CA ILE A 149 3.18 6.79 4.62
C ILE A 149 2.11 6.32 3.64
N LEU A 150 2.23 5.09 3.16
CA LEU A 150 1.21 4.43 2.36
C LEU A 150 0.46 3.42 3.21
N VAL A 151 -0.86 3.52 3.27
CA VAL A 151 -1.73 2.53 3.91
C VAL A 151 -2.34 1.64 2.82
N ASN A 152 -1.99 0.36 2.80
CA ASN A 152 -2.44 -0.63 1.81
C ASN A 152 -3.84 -1.15 2.09
N GLY A 153 -4.79 -0.25 2.26
CA GLY A 153 -6.18 -0.58 2.54
C GLY A 153 -6.99 0.64 2.91
N ALA A 154 -8.17 0.40 3.44
CA ALA A 154 -9.06 1.46 3.89
C ALA A 154 -8.95 1.69 5.41
N THR A 155 -9.30 2.91 5.82
CA THR A 155 -9.45 3.34 7.21
C THR A 155 -10.83 3.95 7.40
N GLU A 156 -11.57 3.57 8.45
CA GLU A 156 -12.84 4.22 8.82
C GLU A 156 -12.63 5.35 9.83
N ILE A 157 -11.52 5.31 10.56
CA ILE A 157 -11.09 6.35 11.50
C ILE A 157 -9.91 7.12 10.92
N ASP A 158 -9.61 8.29 11.47
CA ASP A 158 -8.43 9.07 11.07
C ASP A 158 -7.15 8.41 11.57
N PRO A 159 -6.12 8.28 10.72
CA PRO A 159 -4.87 7.61 11.07
C PRO A 159 -3.92 8.54 11.86
N ALA A 160 -4.40 9.07 12.99
CA ALA A 160 -3.70 10.11 13.75
C ALA A 160 -2.30 9.68 14.22
N ALA A 161 -2.15 8.44 14.71
CA ALA A 161 -0.85 7.92 15.15
C ALA A 161 0.16 7.80 14.00
N LEU A 162 -0.31 7.45 12.79
CA LEU A 162 0.53 7.44 11.59
C LEU A 162 0.91 8.86 11.17
N CYS A 163 -0.05 9.78 11.18
CA CYS A 163 0.20 11.19 10.85
C CYS A 163 1.23 11.85 11.78
N ALA A 164 1.26 11.44 13.06
CA ALA A 164 2.25 11.92 14.02
C ALA A 164 3.69 11.54 13.63
N GLN A 165 3.86 10.44 12.88
CA GLN A 165 5.15 9.93 12.42
C GLN A 165 5.64 10.56 11.10
N LEU A 166 4.86 11.47 10.51
CA LEU A 166 5.27 12.19 9.30
C LEU A 166 6.35 13.23 9.59
N SER A 167 7.27 13.39 8.65
CA SER A 167 8.20 14.52 8.60
C SER A 167 7.44 15.84 8.42
N PRO A 168 8.06 17.02 8.62
CA PRO A 168 7.37 18.32 8.52
C PRO A 168 6.65 18.60 7.19
N ARG A 169 7.08 17.97 6.10
CA ARG A 169 6.45 18.01 4.77
C ARG A 169 5.89 16.67 4.34
N GLY A 170 5.82 15.75 5.27
CA GLY A 170 5.38 14.38 5.01
C GLY A 170 3.89 14.32 4.65
N ARG A 171 3.54 13.27 3.92
CA ARG A 171 2.17 12.97 3.49
C ARG A 171 1.85 11.49 3.70
N LEU A 172 0.58 11.26 4.05
CA LEU A 172 0.03 9.91 4.18
C LEU A 172 -1.08 9.72 3.15
N LEU A 173 -1.08 8.58 2.49
CA LEU A 173 -2.13 8.18 1.56
C LEU A 173 -2.83 6.92 2.05
N CYS A 174 -4.16 6.95 2.02
CA CYS A 174 -5.01 5.81 2.34
C CYS A 174 -6.33 5.90 1.56
N VAL A 175 -7.14 4.85 1.62
CA VAL A 175 -8.57 4.93 1.27
C VAL A 175 -9.34 5.24 2.56
N LYS A 176 -10.07 6.37 2.61
CA LYS A 176 -10.92 6.71 3.76
C LYS A 176 -12.34 6.25 3.50
N GLY A 177 -12.92 5.48 4.43
CA GLY A 177 -14.28 4.95 4.35
C GLY A 177 -14.32 3.48 3.94
N ARG A 178 -15.52 2.96 3.74
CA ARG A 178 -15.79 1.54 3.44
C ARG A 178 -16.53 1.39 2.11
N GLY A 179 -16.15 0.37 1.34
CA GLY A 179 -16.83 -0.03 0.10
C GLY A 179 -16.86 1.07 -0.96
N PRO A 180 -17.93 1.15 -1.79
CA PRO A 180 -17.99 2.07 -2.93
C PRO A 180 -18.00 3.56 -2.57
N GLY A 181 -18.31 3.90 -1.32
CA GLY A 181 -18.28 5.28 -0.81
C GLY A 181 -16.88 5.74 -0.35
N GLY A 182 -15.88 4.88 -0.43
CA GLY A 182 -14.52 5.21 -0.04
C GLY A 182 -13.87 6.24 -0.96
N LYS A 183 -12.93 6.99 -0.39
CA LYS A 183 -12.15 8.03 -1.11
C LYS A 183 -10.68 7.82 -0.85
N ALA A 184 -9.87 7.76 -1.89
CA ALA A 184 -8.44 7.96 -1.73
C ALA A 184 -8.20 9.33 -1.13
N THR A 185 -7.48 9.39 -0.03
CA THR A 185 -7.30 10.60 0.77
C THR A 185 -5.82 10.79 1.04
N ILE A 186 -5.35 12.01 0.82
CA ILE A 186 -4.01 12.44 1.19
C ILE A 186 -4.09 13.30 2.46
N TYR A 187 -3.33 12.93 3.48
CA TYR A 187 -3.09 13.71 4.67
C TYR A 187 -1.75 14.41 4.53
N GLN A 188 -1.74 15.72 4.66
CA GLN A 188 -0.52 16.53 4.64
C GLN A 188 -0.30 17.16 6.00
N LYS A 189 0.93 17.04 6.52
CA LYS A 189 1.30 17.65 7.78
C LYS A 189 1.48 19.15 7.60
N SER A 190 0.78 19.93 8.43
CA SER A 190 0.91 21.38 8.51
C SER A 190 1.01 21.78 9.99
N GLY A 191 2.22 22.11 10.45
CA GLY A 191 2.50 22.28 11.86
C GLY A 191 2.35 20.97 12.64
N GLU A 192 1.56 20.99 13.70
CA GLU A 192 1.30 19.80 14.54
C GLU A 192 0.14 18.95 14.05
N GLN A 193 -0.65 19.43 13.10
CA GLN A 193 -1.84 18.74 12.60
C GLN A 193 -1.61 18.19 11.19
N ALA A 194 -2.30 17.10 10.88
CA ALA A 194 -2.41 16.58 9.53
C ALA A 194 -3.86 16.70 9.07
N VAL A 195 -4.07 17.30 7.89
CA VAL A 195 -5.41 17.51 7.32
C VAL A 195 -5.58 16.58 6.13
N GLY A 196 -6.64 15.77 6.18
CA GLY A 196 -7.00 14.84 5.10
C GLY A 196 -7.82 15.55 4.01
N ARG A 197 -7.42 15.37 2.75
CA ARG A 197 -8.12 15.85 1.56
C ARG A 197 -8.42 14.67 0.63
N PRO A 198 -9.69 14.42 0.27
CA PRO A 198 -10.01 13.41 -0.73
C PRO A 198 -9.49 13.82 -2.11
N ILE A 199 -9.00 12.83 -2.89
CA ILE A 199 -8.41 13.08 -4.21
C ILE A 199 -9.13 12.37 -5.35
N PHE A 200 -9.62 11.13 -5.13
CA PHE A 200 -10.46 10.40 -6.09
C PHE A 200 -11.27 9.30 -5.39
N ASP A 201 -12.27 8.75 -6.07
CA ASP A 201 -13.09 7.64 -5.57
C ASP A 201 -12.28 6.35 -5.57
N ALA A 202 -12.27 5.64 -4.45
CA ALA A 202 -11.53 4.40 -4.29
C ALA A 202 -12.20 3.48 -3.28
N ALA A 203 -12.09 2.17 -3.50
CA ALA A 203 -12.52 1.16 -2.56
C ALA A 203 -11.37 0.21 -2.21
N ALA A 204 -11.26 -0.11 -0.93
CA ALA A 204 -10.31 -1.10 -0.44
C ALA A 204 -10.90 -1.80 0.81
N ALA A 205 -10.36 -2.95 1.17
CA ALA A 205 -10.68 -3.60 2.45
C ALA A 205 -10.19 -2.73 3.61
N VAL A 206 -11.00 -2.59 4.65
CA VAL A 206 -10.60 -1.89 5.87
C VAL A 206 -9.51 -2.71 6.56
N LEU A 207 -8.44 -2.06 6.95
CA LEU A 207 -7.34 -2.71 7.66
C LEU A 207 -7.70 -2.91 9.14
N PRO A 208 -7.19 -3.99 9.75
CA PRO A 208 -7.35 -4.23 11.18
C PRO A 208 -6.90 -3.03 12.02
N GLY A 209 -7.68 -2.73 13.05
CA GLY A 209 -7.45 -1.59 13.94
C GLY A 209 -7.94 -0.24 13.40
N PHE A 210 -8.34 -0.16 12.12
CA PHE A 210 -8.86 1.05 11.51
C PHE A 210 -10.38 1.05 11.32
N GLU A 211 -11.07 0.03 11.84
CA GLU A 211 -12.52 -0.04 11.85
C GLU A 211 -13.11 0.99 12.82
N ARG A 212 -14.26 1.53 12.44
CA ARG A 212 -15.04 2.35 13.37
C ARG A 212 -15.63 1.46 14.45
N PRO A 213 -15.51 1.81 15.76
CA PRO A 213 -16.19 1.08 16.82
C PRO A 213 -17.68 0.97 16.50
N GLN A 214 -18.23 -0.24 16.61
CA GLN A 214 -19.66 -0.42 16.45
C GLN A 214 -20.40 0.33 17.57
N ALA A 215 -21.18 1.35 17.21
CA ALA A 215 -22.09 1.96 18.16
C ALA A 215 -23.23 0.98 18.44
N PHE A 216 -23.43 0.62 19.69
CA PHE A 216 -24.64 -0.09 20.08
C PHE A 216 -25.83 0.85 19.86
N VAL A 217 -26.70 0.50 18.92
CA VAL A 217 -28.02 1.15 18.79
C VAL A 217 -28.94 0.39 19.73
N PHE A 218 -29.38 1.07 20.79
CA PHE A 218 -30.44 0.57 21.70
C PHE A 218 -31.80 0.76 21.04
#